data_2c21a9b806441bf09f6d79c39480ee19
#
_entry.id   2c21a9b806441bf09f6d79c39480ee19
#
_cell.length_a   1.000
_cell.length_b   1.000
_cell.length_c   1.000
_cell.angle_alpha   90.00
_cell.angle_beta   90.00
_cell.angle_gamma   90.00
#
_symmetry.space_group_name_H-M   'P 1'
#
loop_
_entity.id
_entity.type
_entity.pdbx_description
1 polymer ?
#
loop_
_entity_poly.entity_id
_entity_poly.type
_entity_poly.pdbx_seq_one_letter_code
_entity_poly.pdbx_strand_id
1 'polypeptide(L)'
;ANGLDRAAFLAINKSTGEICLSQLHSMDMINAKERIKHLKKVVANSSVPDKCYSDLPDGKSGNRKLAVGCVYCEHKRDCWSDANGGAGLRAFKYSQGRRYLTQVAKQPDVPEVSV
;
A
#
# COMPACT_ATOMS: atom_id res chain seq x y z
N ALA A 1 -18.80 19.92 4.99
CA ALA A 1 -19.20 19.52 3.64
C ALA A 1 -19.90 20.72 3.01
N ASN A 2 -19.55 21.07 1.77
CA ASN A 2 -20.00 22.30 1.08
C ASN A 2 -21.42 22.19 0.51
N GLY A 3 -22.26 21.27 1.00
CA GLY A 3 -23.63 21.07 0.52
C GLY A 3 -23.74 20.59 -0.94
N LEU A 4 -22.67 20.01 -1.47
CA LEU A 4 -22.66 19.43 -2.82
C LEU A 4 -23.13 17.98 -2.78
N ASP A 5 -24.13 17.66 -3.59
CA ASP A 5 -24.74 16.32 -3.64
C ASP A 5 -24.09 15.41 -4.68
N ARG A 6 -23.22 15.96 -5.53
CA ARG A 6 -22.56 15.24 -6.62
C ARG A 6 -21.09 15.60 -6.72
N ALA A 7 -20.29 14.60 -7.00
CA ALA A 7 -18.87 14.75 -7.31
C ALA A 7 -18.53 13.98 -8.58
N ALA A 8 -17.52 14.46 -9.32
CA ALA A 8 -17.01 13.77 -10.49
C ALA A 8 -15.50 13.96 -10.60
N PHE A 9 -14.82 12.98 -11.19
CA PHE A 9 -13.42 13.10 -11.59
C PHE A 9 -13.35 13.39 -13.08
N LEU A 10 -12.60 14.42 -13.44
CA LEU A 10 -12.22 14.69 -14.82
C LEU A 10 -10.78 14.19 -15.02
N ALA A 11 -10.60 13.18 -15.86
CA ALA A 11 -9.28 12.69 -16.23
C ALA A 11 -8.96 13.11 -17.66
N ILE A 12 -7.74 13.60 -17.90
CA ILE A 12 -7.24 13.99 -19.21
C ILE A 12 -6.04 13.12 -19.55
N ASN A 13 -6.13 12.40 -20.66
CA ASN A 13 -4.98 11.68 -21.20
C ASN A 13 -4.02 12.68 -21.83
N LYS A 14 -2.87 12.90 -21.21
CA LYS A 14 -1.89 13.90 -21.66
C LYS A 14 -1.28 13.61 -23.04
N SER A 15 -1.31 12.36 -23.48
CA SER A 15 -0.74 11.93 -24.77
C SER A 15 -1.72 12.08 -25.92
N THR A 16 -3.02 11.84 -25.68
CA THR A 16 -4.05 11.84 -26.74
C THR A 16 -5.00 13.03 -26.65
N GLY A 17 -5.04 13.74 -25.51
CA GLY A 17 -6.01 14.81 -25.26
C GLY A 17 -7.42 14.31 -24.95
N GLU A 18 -7.62 13.00 -24.85
CA GLU A 18 -8.94 12.44 -24.51
C GLU A 18 -9.35 12.83 -23.10
N ILE A 19 -10.62 13.17 -22.96
CA ILE A 19 -11.23 13.58 -21.70
C ILE A 19 -12.21 12.49 -21.26
N CYS A 20 -12.07 12.01 -20.04
CA CYS A 20 -13.00 11.08 -19.41
C CYS A 20 -13.60 11.74 -18.17
N LEU A 21 -14.93 11.76 -18.10
CA LEU A 21 -15.69 12.20 -16.92
C LEU A 21 -16.24 10.98 -16.19
N SER A 22 -15.75 10.71 -14.99
CA SER A 22 -16.26 9.67 -14.11
C SER A 22 -17.11 10.29 -13.00
N GLN A 23 -18.41 10.01 -13.00
CA GLN A 23 -19.32 10.46 -11.95
C GLN A 23 -19.27 9.46 -10.79
N LEU A 24 -19.10 9.98 -9.56
CA LEU A 24 -19.24 9.20 -8.35
C LEU A 24 -20.71 9.10 -7.96
N HIS A 25 -21.21 7.88 -7.82
CA HIS A 25 -22.51 7.64 -7.22
C HIS A 25 -22.43 7.79 -5.70
N SER A 26 -23.53 8.22 -5.07
CA SER A 26 -23.60 8.41 -3.61
C SER A 26 -23.22 7.15 -2.82
N MET A 27 -23.41 5.96 -3.40
CA MET A 27 -23.01 4.67 -2.78
C MET A 27 -21.50 4.45 -2.75
N ASP A 28 -20.74 5.15 -3.62
CA ASP A 28 -19.27 5.05 -3.68
C ASP A 28 -18.60 6.10 -2.79
N MET A 29 -19.39 7.01 -2.20
CA MET A 29 -18.85 8.09 -1.38
C MET A 29 -18.63 7.63 0.06
N ILE A 30 -17.40 7.79 0.50
CA ILE A 30 -17.02 7.50 1.90
C ILE A 30 -17.75 8.47 2.82
N ASN A 31 -18.32 7.98 3.91
CA ASN A 31 -18.81 8.84 4.99
C ASN A 31 -17.63 9.58 5.64
N ALA A 32 -17.42 10.82 5.23
CA ALA A 32 -16.29 11.63 5.65
C ALA A 32 -16.24 11.83 7.19
N LYS A 33 -17.38 11.96 7.84
CA LYS A 33 -17.45 12.15 9.31
C LYS A 33 -16.96 10.90 10.04
N GLU A 34 -17.41 9.74 9.62
CA GLU A 34 -16.96 8.46 10.21
C GLU A 34 -15.49 8.20 9.91
N ARG A 35 -15.05 8.51 8.70
CA ARG A 35 -13.64 8.37 8.32
C ARG A 35 -12.74 9.28 9.16
N ILE A 36 -13.11 10.55 9.37
CA ILE A 36 -12.38 11.49 10.21
C ILE A 36 -12.36 11.01 11.67
N LYS A 37 -13.50 10.51 12.19
CA LYS A 37 -13.57 9.96 13.54
C LYS A 37 -12.65 8.76 13.72
N HIS A 38 -12.62 7.87 12.73
CA HIS A 38 -11.72 6.72 12.71
C HIS A 38 -10.25 7.16 12.69
N LEU A 39 -9.87 8.08 11.80
CA LEU A 39 -8.50 8.59 11.69
C LEU A 39 -8.03 9.26 12.97
N LYS A 40 -8.88 10.08 13.61
CA LYS A 40 -8.57 10.70 14.91
C LYS A 40 -8.29 9.64 15.98
N LYS A 41 -9.05 8.55 15.98
CA LYS A 41 -8.87 7.43 16.91
C LYS A 41 -7.53 6.70 16.66
N VAL A 42 -7.19 6.47 15.39
CA VAL A 42 -5.92 5.83 14.99
C VAL A 42 -4.73 6.70 15.38
N VAL A 43 -4.79 8.01 15.11
CA VAL A 43 -3.69 8.94 15.44
C VAL A 43 -3.52 9.12 16.96
N ALA A 44 -4.62 9.07 17.73
CA ALA A 44 -4.57 9.17 19.19
C ALA A 44 -4.08 7.87 19.85
N ASN A 45 -4.06 6.77 19.11
CA ASN A 45 -3.58 5.49 19.62
C ASN A 45 -2.05 5.43 19.51
N SER A 46 -1.37 5.02 20.57
CA SER A 46 0.10 4.86 20.58
C SER A 46 0.60 3.57 19.92
N SER A 47 -0.32 2.72 19.45
CA SER A 47 0.03 1.50 18.71
C SER A 47 0.10 1.73 17.20
N VAL A 48 0.96 0.98 16.54
CA VAL A 48 1.03 0.97 15.06
C VAL A 48 -0.34 0.55 14.50
N PRO A 49 -0.92 1.29 13.55
CA PRO A 49 -2.20 0.94 12.94
C PRO A 49 -2.10 -0.37 12.14
N ASP A 50 -3.26 -0.98 11.87
CA ASP A 50 -3.34 -2.17 11.03
C ASP A 50 -2.71 -1.93 9.65
N LYS A 51 -2.09 -2.97 9.10
CA LYS A 51 -1.47 -2.93 7.78
C LYS A 51 -2.52 -2.62 6.70
N CYS A 52 -2.25 -1.62 5.86
CA CYS A 52 -3.18 -1.20 4.80
C CYS A 52 -3.40 -2.29 3.74
N TYR A 53 -2.40 -3.15 3.52
CA TYR A 53 -2.43 -4.23 2.55
C TYR A 53 -1.80 -5.49 3.14
N SER A 54 -2.35 -6.64 2.81
CA SER A 54 -1.71 -7.92 3.08
C SER A 54 -0.53 -8.13 2.13
N ASP A 55 0.43 -8.93 2.56
CA ASP A 55 1.52 -9.38 1.70
C ASP A 55 1.02 -10.39 0.65
N LEU A 56 1.80 -10.56 -0.39
CA LEU A 56 1.46 -11.40 -1.55
C LEU A 56 2.47 -12.54 -1.68
N PRO A 57 2.05 -13.70 -2.23
CA PRO A 57 3.00 -14.76 -2.55
C PRO A 57 4.01 -14.28 -3.61
N ASP A 58 5.27 -14.70 -3.46
CA ASP A 58 6.33 -14.42 -4.43
C ASP A 58 6.62 -15.65 -5.30
N GLY A 59 5.76 -15.88 -6.28
CA GLY A 59 5.81 -17.03 -7.17
C GLY A 59 5.57 -18.35 -6.42
N LYS A 60 6.35 -19.40 -6.78
CA LYS A 60 6.24 -20.74 -6.19
C LYS A 60 7.31 -21.03 -5.14
N SER A 61 8.08 -20.03 -4.74
CA SER A 61 9.21 -20.18 -3.81
C SER A 61 8.81 -20.39 -2.34
N GLY A 62 7.54 -20.14 -2.01
CA GLY A 62 7.07 -20.04 -0.64
C GLY A 62 7.39 -18.68 0.02
N ASN A 63 8.14 -17.83 -0.67
CA ASN A 63 8.40 -16.46 -0.19
C ASN A 63 7.15 -15.60 -0.27
N ARG A 64 7.09 -14.58 0.59
CA ARG A 64 6.03 -13.57 0.54
C ARG A 64 6.65 -12.19 0.37
N LYS A 65 5.97 -11.31 -0.34
CA LYS A 65 6.44 -9.97 -0.69
C LYS A 65 5.43 -8.89 -0.36
N LEU A 66 5.91 -7.66 -0.22
CA LEU A 66 5.03 -6.51 -0.08
C LEU A 66 4.08 -6.34 -1.28
N ALA A 67 2.84 -5.97 -0.99
CA ALA A 67 1.93 -5.41 -1.99
C ALA A 67 2.50 -4.11 -2.56
N VAL A 68 2.14 -3.79 -3.81
CA VAL A 68 2.66 -2.62 -4.54
C VAL A 68 2.46 -1.32 -3.75
N GLY A 69 1.30 -1.13 -3.11
CA GLY A 69 1.02 0.05 -2.29
C GLY A 69 1.99 0.21 -1.11
N CYS A 70 2.48 -0.89 -0.55
CA CYS A 70 3.47 -0.86 0.54
C CYS A 70 4.91 -0.63 0.06
N VAL A 71 5.24 -0.99 -1.18
CA VAL A 71 6.60 -0.83 -1.72
C VAL A 71 7.06 0.62 -1.70
N TYR A 72 6.16 1.55 -2.02
CA TYR A 72 6.42 2.99 -2.08
C TYR A 72 6.13 3.73 -0.76
N CYS A 73 5.62 3.04 0.26
CA CYS A 73 5.33 3.64 1.56
C CYS A 73 6.61 3.90 2.35
N GLU A 74 6.77 5.10 2.88
CA GLU A 74 7.92 5.46 3.73
C GLU A 74 7.91 4.71 5.06
N HIS A 75 6.72 4.40 5.60
CA HIS A 75 6.55 3.71 6.87
C HIS A 75 6.63 2.18 6.79
N LYS A 76 7.02 1.63 5.63
CA LYS A 76 7.04 0.17 5.43
C LYS A 76 7.92 -0.59 6.44
N ARG A 77 9.02 0.02 6.90
CA ARG A 77 9.92 -0.61 7.88
C ARG A 77 9.22 -0.80 9.23
N ASP A 78 8.60 0.26 9.74
CA ASP A 78 7.91 0.24 11.03
C ASP A 78 6.68 -0.66 10.97
N CYS A 79 5.90 -0.51 9.90
CA CYS A 79 4.67 -1.28 9.65
C CYS A 79 4.91 -2.78 9.51
N TRP A 80 6.09 -3.20 9.05
CA TRP A 80 6.48 -4.59 8.82
C TRP A 80 7.68 -5.00 9.67
N SER A 81 7.83 -4.42 10.86
CA SER A 81 8.87 -4.79 11.82
C SER A 81 8.78 -6.24 12.30
N ASP A 82 7.56 -6.82 12.26
CA ASP A 82 7.25 -8.22 12.57
C ASP A 82 7.60 -9.20 11.45
N ALA A 83 7.93 -8.72 10.24
CA ALA A 83 8.28 -9.56 9.11
C ALA A 83 9.50 -10.45 9.38
N ASN A 84 9.59 -11.58 8.69
CA ASN A 84 10.68 -12.57 8.85
C ASN A 84 10.92 -12.98 10.32
N GLY A 85 9.83 -13.16 11.07
CA GLY A 85 9.90 -13.56 12.47
C GLY A 85 10.44 -12.47 13.42
N GLY A 86 10.21 -11.18 13.09
CA GLY A 86 10.65 -10.04 13.86
C GLY A 86 11.99 -9.43 13.40
N ALA A 87 12.62 -10.00 12.36
CA ALA A 87 13.84 -9.44 11.77
C ALA A 87 13.56 -8.26 10.82
N GLY A 88 12.28 -7.97 10.56
CA GLY A 88 11.86 -6.92 9.64
C GLY A 88 11.89 -7.36 8.18
N LEU A 89 11.70 -6.39 7.29
CA LEU A 89 11.73 -6.64 5.85
C LEU A 89 13.14 -6.98 5.37
N ARG A 90 13.22 -7.88 4.39
CA ARG A 90 14.45 -8.15 3.64
C ARG A 90 14.30 -7.70 2.20
N ALA A 91 15.26 -6.97 1.67
CA ALA A 91 15.21 -6.44 0.30
C ALA A 91 16.24 -7.13 -0.59
N PHE A 92 15.81 -7.48 -1.80
CA PHE A 92 16.64 -8.16 -2.80
C PHE A 92 16.62 -7.39 -4.11
N LYS A 93 17.79 -7.30 -4.77
CA LYS A 93 17.94 -6.57 -6.03
C LYS A 93 17.77 -7.51 -7.23
N TYR A 94 16.61 -7.43 -7.87
CA TYR A 94 16.32 -8.12 -9.13
C TYR A 94 16.61 -7.21 -10.33
N SER A 95 16.65 -7.76 -11.54
CA SER A 95 16.82 -7.00 -12.79
C SER A 95 15.77 -5.90 -12.99
N GLN A 96 14.55 -6.13 -12.51
CA GLN A 96 13.42 -5.19 -12.62
C GLN A 96 13.26 -4.26 -11.40
N GLY A 97 14.24 -4.25 -10.48
CA GLY A 97 14.19 -3.39 -9.30
C GLY A 97 14.28 -4.15 -7.98
N ARG A 98 14.05 -3.40 -6.89
CA ARG A 98 14.07 -3.99 -5.55
C ARG A 98 12.77 -4.71 -5.24
N ARG A 99 12.87 -5.87 -4.58
CA ARG A 99 11.74 -6.60 -4.04
C ARG A 99 11.90 -6.75 -2.53
N TYR A 100 10.86 -6.39 -1.80
CA TYR A 100 10.84 -6.46 -0.35
C TYR A 100 10.07 -7.71 0.08
N LEU A 101 10.74 -8.61 0.81
CA LEU A 101 10.15 -9.86 1.28
C LEU A 101 9.76 -9.73 2.75
N THR A 102 8.53 -10.13 3.03
CA THR A 102 7.95 -10.22 4.39
C THR A 102 8.21 -11.58 5.01
N GLN A 103 8.43 -12.60 4.16
CA GLN A 103 8.81 -13.94 4.57
C GLN A 103 9.77 -14.53 3.52
N VAL A 104 10.91 -15.02 3.97
CA VAL A 104 11.88 -15.73 3.14
C VAL A 104 11.88 -17.21 3.53
N ALA A 105 11.11 -18.02 2.77
CA ALA A 105 11.12 -19.47 2.91
C ALA A 105 12.29 -20.09 2.12
N LYS A 106 12.64 -19.49 0.98
CA LYS A 106 13.78 -19.88 0.15
C LYS A 106 14.61 -18.64 -0.18
N GLN A 107 15.90 -18.70 0.14
CA GLN A 107 16.84 -17.59 -0.15
C GLN A 107 16.85 -17.31 -1.66
N PRO A 108 16.58 -16.06 -2.10
CA PRO A 108 16.72 -15.68 -3.50
C PRO A 108 18.18 -15.73 -3.96
N ASP A 109 18.40 -16.15 -5.21
CA ASP A 109 19.72 -16.16 -5.86
C ASP A 109 20.01 -14.80 -6.51
N VAL A 110 19.89 -13.74 -5.71
CA VAL A 110 20.19 -12.34 -6.07
C VAL A 110 20.69 -11.60 -4.85
N PRO A 111 21.47 -10.51 -5.03
CA PRO A 111 22.03 -9.76 -3.91
C PRO A 111 20.97 -9.22 -2.97
N GLU A 112 21.16 -9.40 -1.68
CA GLU A 112 20.42 -8.71 -0.64
C GLU A 112 20.96 -7.28 -0.51
N VAL A 113 20.05 -6.32 -0.34
CA VAL A 113 20.37 -4.89 -0.23
C VAL A 113 19.64 -4.27 0.95
N SER A 114 20.06 -3.10 1.37
CA SER A 114 19.39 -2.37 2.46
C SER A 114 17.93 -2.07 2.09
N VAL A 115 17.05 -2.17 3.08
CA VAL A 115 15.61 -1.82 2.97
C VAL A 115 15.46 -0.31 2.93
#